data_386e7b33ebde5e5285ec04a2986c97d3
#
_entry.id   386e7b33ebde5e5285ec04a2986c97d3
#
_cell.length_a   1.000
_cell.length_b   1.000
_cell.length_c   1.000
_cell.angle_alpha   90.00
_cell.angle_beta   90.00
_cell.angle_gamma   90.00
#
_symmetry.space_group_name_H-M   'P 1'
#
loop_
_entity.id
_entity.type
_entity.pdbx_description
1 polymer ?
#
loop_
_entity_poly.entity_id
_entity_poly.type
_entity_poly.pdbx_seq_one_letter_code
_entity_poly.pdbx_strand_id
1 'polypeptide(L)'
;MKPRIMRAASRPTAKAEAANFVGTVLSDPVYAPEQPSRLRASRVSFMPGGRTNWHKHAVGQILYVLSGVGRYQLEGEAVQATTQP
;
A
#
# COMPACT_ATOMS: atom_id res chain seq x y z
N MET A 1 25.93 -5.69 6.41
CA MET A 1 24.87 -4.86 5.80
C MET A 1 24.86 -3.51 6.46
N LYS A 2 24.83 -2.44 5.68
CA LYS A 2 24.69 -1.10 6.22
C LYS A 2 23.21 -0.76 6.39
N PRO A 3 22.83 -0.12 7.49
CA PRO A 3 21.47 0.38 7.62
C PRO A 3 21.20 1.47 6.57
N ARG A 4 19.96 1.52 6.13
CA ARG A 4 19.52 2.52 5.15
C ARG A 4 18.43 3.36 5.78
N ILE A 5 18.62 4.68 5.78
CA ILE A 5 17.66 5.61 6.34
C ILE A 5 17.00 6.38 5.21
N MET A 6 15.67 6.31 5.15
CA MET A 6 14.86 7.08 4.19
C MET A 6 14.02 8.10 4.95
N ARG A 7 14.45 9.34 4.90
CA ARG A 7 13.78 10.43 5.63
C ARG A 7 12.50 10.84 4.91
N ALA A 8 11.48 11.20 5.69
CA ALA A 8 10.18 11.60 5.16
C ALA A 8 10.29 12.75 4.14
N ALA A 9 11.17 13.72 4.39
CA ALA A 9 11.35 14.87 3.49
C ALA A 9 11.92 14.50 2.11
N SER A 10 12.57 13.34 1.99
CA SER A 10 13.13 12.85 0.72
C SER A 10 12.22 11.86 0.01
N ARG A 11 11.07 11.54 0.58
CA ARG A 11 10.12 10.57 0.03
C ARG A 11 8.93 11.30 -0.60
N PRO A 12 8.82 11.32 -1.93
CA PRO A 12 7.70 12.00 -2.57
C PRO A 12 6.39 11.25 -2.36
N THR A 13 5.31 12.02 -2.20
CA THR A 13 3.95 11.49 -2.28
C THR A 13 3.47 11.63 -3.72
N ALA A 14 2.90 10.57 -4.26
CA ALA A 14 2.35 10.58 -5.59
C ALA A 14 0.96 9.95 -5.61
N LYS A 15 0.14 10.36 -6.58
CA LYS A 15 -1.12 9.68 -6.85
C LYS A 15 -0.81 8.31 -7.43
N ALA A 16 -1.42 7.25 -6.86
CA ALA A 16 -1.26 5.91 -7.37
C ALA A 16 -1.86 5.76 -8.76
N GLU A 17 -1.25 4.89 -9.56
CA GLU A 17 -1.61 4.73 -10.98
C GLU A 17 -3.04 4.20 -11.15
N ALA A 18 -3.77 4.79 -12.12
CA ALA A 18 -5.14 4.40 -12.44
C ALA A 18 -5.27 2.95 -12.89
N ALA A 19 -4.21 2.34 -13.40
CA ALA A 19 -4.20 0.93 -13.76
C ALA A 19 -4.45 0.01 -12.57
N ASN A 20 -4.05 0.43 -11.37
CA ASN A 20 -4.11 -0.39 -10.16
C ASN A 20 -5.18 0.04 -9.16
N PHE A 21 -5.72 1.26 -9.32
CA PHE A 21 -6.63 1.85 -8.33
C PHE A 21 -7.81 2.56 -8.99
N VAL A 22 -8.92 2.61 -8.28
CA VAL A 22 -10.09 3.41 -8.62
C VAL A 22 -10.21 4.54 -7.60
N GLY A 23 -10.53 5.75 -8.06
CA GLY A 23 -10.59 6.93 -7.22
C GLY A 23 -9.22 7.51 -6.93
N THR A 24 -9.13 8.33 -5.90
CA THR A 24 -7.87 8.95 -5.50
C THR A 24 -7.22 8.14 -4.38
N VAL A 25 -6.06 7.64 -4.67
CA VAL A 25 -5.21 6.90 -3.74
C VAL A 25 -3.82 7.50 -3.81
N LEU A 26 -3.25 7.85 -2.67
CA LEU A 26 -1.91 8.43 -2.59
C LEU A 26 -0.93 7.38 -2.08
N SER A 27 0.25 7.36 -2.64
CA SER A 27 1.30 6.42 -2.27
C SER A 27 2.58 7.16 -1.90
N ASP A 28 3.09 6.85 -0.72
CA ASP A 28 4.39 7.30 -0.25
C ASP A 28 5.32 6.10 -0.16
N PRO A 29 6.35 5.99 -1.00
CA PRO A 29 7.31 4.90 -0.83
C PRO A 29 8.07 5.07 0.47
N VAL A 30 8.05 4.04 1.31
CA VAL A 30 8.83 4.00 2.57
C VAL A 30 10.17 3.35 2.31
N TYR A 31 10.18 2.34 1.46
CA TYR A 31 11.40 1.62 1.07
C TYR A 31 11.29 1.18 -0.38
N ALA A 32 12.29 1.55 -1.17
CA ALA A 32 12.46 1.03 -2.52
C ALA A 32 13.61 0.04 -2.53
N PRO A 33 13.48 -1.11 -3.19
CA PRO A 33 14.50 -2.14 -3.14
C PRO A 33 15.76 -1.72 -3.88
N GLU A 34 16.91 -2.14 -3.34
CA GLU A 34 18.18 -2.15 -4.03
C GLU A 34 18.52 -3.60 -4.38
N GLN A 35 19.05 -3.82 -5.56
CA GLN A 35 19.47 -5.15 -5.97
C GLN A 35 20.43 -5.75 -4.94
N PRO A 36 20.28 -7.03 -4.56
CA PRO A 36 19.31 -8.02 -5.07
C PRO A 36 17.97 -8.06 -4.31
N SER A 37 17.72 -7.13 -3.39
CA SER A 37 16.50 -7.14 -2.58
C SER A 37 15.26 -6.86 -3.44
N ARG A 38 14.16 -7.57 -3.14
CA ARG A 38 12.84 -7.35 -3.74
C ARG A 38 11.82 -6.82 -2.74
N LEU A 39 12.29 -6.47 -1.55
CA LEU A 39 11.42 -5.93 -0.51
C LEU A 39 10.98 -4.52 -0.87
N ARG A 40 9.68 -4.26 -0.76
CA ARG A 40 9.10 -2.93 -0.92
C ARG A 40 8.20 -2.60 0.26
N ALA A 41 8.16 -1.35 0.63
CA ALA A 41 7.22 -0.86 1.62
C ALA A 41 6.70 0.51 1.17
N SER A 42 5.40 0.72 1.29
CA SER A 42 4.76 1.99 0.95
C SER A 42 3.67 2.30 1.97
N ARG A 43 3.49 3.58 2.23
CA ARG A 43 2.32 4.07 2.94
C ARG A 43 1.28 4.45 1.90
N VAL A 44 0.09 3.88 2.01
CA VAL A 44 -0.99 4.12 1.06
C VAL A 44 -2.15 4.79 1.77
N SER A 45 -2.61 5.91 1.21
CA SER A 45 -3.73 6.67 1.76
C SER A 45 -4.88 6.67 0.77
N PHE A 46 -6.01 6.12 1.18
CA PHE A 46 -7.22 6.06 0.36
C PHE A 46 -8.11 7.23 0.70
N MET A 47 -8.40 8.06 -0.29
CA MET A 47 -9.43 9.08 -0.17
C MET A 47 -10.81 8.41 -0.24
N PRO A 48 -11.89 9.08 0.23
CA PRO A 48 -13.24 8.50 0.17
C PRO A 48 -13.56 7.94 -1.22
N GLY A 49 -13.99 6.69 -1.28
CA GLY A 49 -14.27 5.98 -2.52
C GLY A 49 -13.04 5.39 -3.21
N GLY A 50 -11.84 5.66 -2.72
CA GLY A 50 -10.61 5.07 -3.27
C GLY A 50 -10.53 3.58 -2.98
N ARG A 51 -10.10 2.80 -3.95
CA ARG A 51 -9.93 1.35 -3.80
C ARG A 51 -8.93 0.81 -4.80
N THR A 52 -8.43 -0.39 -4.53
CA THR A 52 -7.62 -1.11 -5.49
C THR A 52 -8.50 -1.80 -6.53
N ASN A 53 -7.94 -2.04 -7.70
CA ASN A 53 -8.49 -3.02 -8.62
C ASN A 53 -8.20 -4.43 -8.08
N TRP A 54 -8.97 -5.41 -8.53
CA TRP A 54 -8.68 -6.80 -8.19
C TRP A 54 -7.27 -7.17 -8.65
N HIS A 55 -6.49 -7.72 -7.73
CA HIS A 55 -5.12 -8.12 -8.02
C HIS A 55 -4.66 -9.18 -7.04
N LYS A 56 -3.52 -9.76 -7.32
CA LYS A 56 -2.86 -10.71 -6.42
C LYS A 56 -1.36 -10.47 -6.42
N HIS A 57 -0.71 -10.91 -5.35
CA HIS A 57 0.74 -10.81 -5.17
C HIS A 57 1.35 -12.20 -5.19
N ALA A 58 2.43 -12.35 -5.95
CA ALA A 58 3.07 -13.66 -6.14
C ALA A 58 3.69 -14.23 -4.86
N VAL A 59 4.19 -13.36 -3.98
CA VAL A 59 4.89 -13.77 -2.75
C VAL A 59 4.19 -13.30 -1.48
N GLY A 60 2.95 -12.84 -1.60
CA GLY A 60 2.19 -12.35 -0.47
C GLY A 60 2.39 -10.87 -0.18
N GLN A 61 1.64 -10.39 0.80
CA GLN A 61 1.64 -8.98 1.18
C GLN A 61 1.24 -8.86 2.64
N ILE A 62 1.89 -7.96 3.35
CA ILE A 62 1.51 -7.59 4.71
C ILE A 62 0.91 -6.19 4.67
N LEU A 63 -0.30 -6.06 5.22
CA LEU A 63 -0.99 -4.77 5.34
C LEU A 63 -1.13 -4.43 6.81
N TYR A 64 -0.76 -3.20 7.16
CA TYR A 64 -0.90 -2.69 8.51
C TYR A 64 -1.74 -1.42 8.48
N VAL A 65 -2.86 -1.41 9.20
CA VAL A 65 -3.76 -0.25 9.23
C VAL A 65 -3.22 0.77 10.22
N LEU A 66 -2.78 1.91 9.73
CA LEU A 66 -2.24 2.99 10.55
C LEU A 66 -3.34 3.85 11.15
N SER A 67 -4.40 4.11 10.40
CA SER A 67 -5.53 4.91 10.85
C SER A 67 -6.78 4.62 10.02
N GLY A 68 -7.93 4.86 10.60
CA GLY A 68 -9.21 4.70 9.92
C GLY A 68 -9.68 3.26 9.86
N VAL A 69 -10.68 3.04 9.03
CA VAL A 69 -11.27 1.72 8.77
C VAL A 69 -11.17 1.43 7.27
N GLY A 70 -10.54 0.31 6.94
CA GLY A 70 -10.48 -0.18 5.58
C GLY A 70 -11.47 -1.30 5.35
N ARG A 71 -11.73 -1.59 4.10
CA ARG A 71 -12.48 -2.77 3.68
C ARG A 71 -11.67 -3.55 2.68
N TYR A 72 -11.77 -4.86 2.75
CA TYR A 72 -11.11 -5.74 1.80
C TYR A 72 -12.01 -6.90 1.43
N GLN A 73 -11.75 -7.49 0.31
CA GLN A 73 -12.50 -8.63 -0.18
C GLN A 73 -11.57 -9.60 -0.88
N LEU A 74 -11.72 -10.87 -0.55
CA LEU A 74 -11.08 -11.96 -1.28
C LEU A 74 -12.08 -12.53 -2.27
N GLU A 75 -11.57 -13.07 -3.37
CA GLU A 75 -12.42 -13.67 -4.40
C GLU A 75 -13.30 -14.78 -3.80
N GLY A 76 -14.60 -14.70 -4.10
CA GLY A 76 -15.58 -15.66 -3.59
C GLY A 76 -16.03 -15.45 -2.15
N GLU A 77 -15.52 -14.43 -1.48
CA GLU A 77 -15.86 -14.14 -0.08
C GLU A 77 -16.57 -12.79 0.06
N ALA A 78 -17.22 -12.61 1.20
CA ALA A 78 -17.88 -11.35 1.54
C ALA A 78 -16.84 -10.27 1.88
N VAL A 79 -17.24 -9.00 1.73
CA VAL A 79 -16.44 -7.86 2.14
C VAL A 79 -16.21 -7.90 3.64
N GLN A 80 -14.97 -7.70 4.05
CA GLN A 80 -14.55 -7.63 5.44
C GLN A 80 -14.11 -6.21 5.77
N ALA A 81 -14.25 -5.83 7.03
CA ALA A 81 -13.70 -4.56 7.53
C ALA A 81 -12.46 -4.84 8.36
N THR A 82 -11.50 -3.93 8.30
CA THR A 82 -10.32 -3.96 9.15
C THR A 82 -10.21 -2.65 9.91
N THR A 83 -9.77 -2.74 11.15
CA THR A 83 -9.57 -1.58 12.01
C THR A 83 -8.13 -1.48 12.40
N GLN A 84 -7.70 -0.27 12.81
CA GLN A 84 -6.36 -0.11 13.38
C GLN A 84 -6.25 -0.91 14.68
N PRO A 85 -5.06 -1.41 14.98
CA PRO A 85 -4.83 -2.18 16.20
C PRO A 85 -5.00 -1.32 17.45
#